data_24bcb7d89b67f7a7146889f142ec4f52
#
_entry.id   24bcb7d89b67f7a7146889f142ec4f52
#
_cell.length_a   1.000
_cell.length_b   1.000
_cell.length_c   1.000
_cell.angle_alpha   90.00
_cell.angle_beta   90.00
_cell.angle_gamma   90.00
#
_symmetry.space_group_name_H-M   'P 1'
#
loop_
_entity.id
_entity.type
_entity.pdbx_description
1 polymer ?
#
loop_
_entity_poly.entity_id
_entity_poly.type
_entity_poly.pdbx_seq_one_letter_code
_entity_poly.pdbx_strand_id
1 'polypeptide(L)'
;LVKYGGELEGSIIIMDCEGYEVQLLQVNNPSIFKKTHILVELHEMYEIGCTEILKNRFASSHQISEIKGQSRKLEDWPNQLSLLTLFFPKKTLLHFMDEGRPYPMNWLYMKPNSL
;
A
#
# COMPACT_ATOMS: atom_id res chain seq x y z
N LEU A 1 -20.27 -0.79 1.03
CA LEU A 1 -19.63 0.20 0.13
C LEU A 1 -20.67 0.88 -0.78
N VAL A 2 -21.61 0.17 -1.36
CA VAL A 2 -22.65 0.77 -2.24
C VAL A 2 -23.50 1.83 -1.50
N LYS A 3 -23.70 1.68 -0.20
CA LYS A 3 -24.46 2.62 0.64
C LYS A 3 -23.77 3.99 0.83
N TYR A 4 -22.46 4.06 0.62
CA TYR A 4 -21.63 5.24 0.89
C TYR A 4 -20.99 5.87 -0.36
N GLY A 5 -21.40 5.45 -1.56
CA GLY A 5 -20.76 5.85 -2.81
C GLY A 5 -20.65 7.35 -3.08
N GLY A 6 -21.59 8.16 -2.57
CA GLY A 6 -21.52 9.62 -2.68
C GLY A 6 -20.62 10.29 -1.64
N GLU A 7 -20.30 9.59 -0.55
CA GLU A 7 -19.47 10.11 0.55
C GLU A 7 -17.95 9.88 0.32
N LEU A 8 -17.59 9.16 -0.74
CA LEU A 8 -16.19 8.88 -1.08
C LEU A 8 -15.56 9.93 -1.99
N GLU A 9 -16.34 10.86 -2.54
CA GLU A 9 -15.82 11.92 -3.40
C GLU A 9 -14.81 12.79 -2.63
N GLY A 10 -13.62 12.96 -3.20
CA GLY A 10 -12.52 13.70 -2.59
C GLY A 10 -11.84 13.03 -1.40
N SER A 11 -12.23 11.79 -1.07
CA SER A 11 -11.60 11.02 0.01
C SER A 11 -10.35 10.26 -0.46
N ILE A 12 -9.63 9.71 0.50
CA ILE A 12 -8.55 8.74 0.25
C ILE A 12 -8.88 7.43 0.96
N ILE A 13 -8.72 6.33 0.22
CA ILE A 13 -8.74 4.97 0.78
C ILE A 13 -7.30 4.53 0.92
N ILE A 14 -6.90 4.14 2.13
CA ILE A 14 -5.60 3.50 2.40
C ILE A 14 -5.91 2.05 2.73
N MET A 15 -5.25 1.12 2.02
CA MET A 15 -5.56 -0.30 2.11
C MET A 15 -4.27 -1.10 2.27
N ASP A 16 -4.26 -1.93 3.31
CA ASP A 16 -3.25 -2.93 3.63
C ASP A 16 -4.02 -4.13 4.21
N CYS A 17 -4.38 -5.09 3.36
CA CYS A 17 -5.35 -6.15 3.67
C CYS A 17 -4.80 -7.56 3.43
N GLU A 18 -3.47 -7.70 3.41
CA GLU A 18 -2.78 -8.99 3.39
C GLU A 18 -3.28 -9.95 2.29
N GLY A 19 -3.44 -9.43 1.04
CA GLY A 19 -3.83 -10.20 -0.14
C GLY A 19 -5.31 -10.15 -0.53
N TYR A 20 -6.15 -9.34 0.14
CA TYR A 20 -7.56 -9.15 -0.21
C TYR A 20 -7.85 -7.89 -1.02
N GLU A 21 -6.83 -7.15 -1.43
CA GLU A 21 -6.94 -5.83 -2.08
C GLU A 21 -7.75 -5.90 -3.37
N VAL A 22 -7.49 -6.90 -4.22
CA VAL A 22 -8.18 -7.10 -5.49
C VAL A 22 -9.67 -7.36 -5.28
N GLN A 23 -10.00 -8.17 -4.28
CA GLN A 23 -11.38 -8.55 -3.96
C GLN A 23 -12.15 -7.38 -3.34
N LEU A 24 -11.55 -6.64 -2.42
CA LEU A 24 -12.17 -5.50 -1.75
C LEU A 24 -12.40 -4.31 -2.70
N LEU A 25 -11.52 -4.13 -3.68
CA LEU A 25 -11.65 -3.13 -4.73
C LEU A 25 -12.50 -3.61 -5.93
N GLN A 26 -12.97 -4.85 -5.91
CA GLN A 26 -13.92 -5.39 -6.88
C GLN A 26 -15.34 -5.04 -6.45
N VAL A 27 -15.92 -4.01 -7.06
CA VAL A 27 -17.27 -3.57 -6.77
C VAL A 27 -18.16 -3.66 -8.00
N ASN A 28 -19.46 -3.88 -7.80
CA ASN A 28 -20.44 -3.95 -8.90
C ASN A 28 -20.57 -2.61 -9.64
N ASN A 29 -20.27 -1.50 -8.98
CA ASN A 29 -20.27 -0.17 -9.60
C ASN A 29 -18.91 0.52 -9.39
N PRO A 30 -17.94 0.40 -10.33
CA PRO A 30 -16.64 1.03 -10.23
C PRO A 30 -16.69 2.56 -10.14
N SER A 31 -17.82 3.17 -10.51
CA SER A 31 -17.96 4.64 -10.49
C SER A 31 -17.84 5.24 -9.09
N ILE A 32 -18.06 4.48 -8.03
CA ILE A 32 -17.90 4.95 -6.65
C ILE A 32 -16.47 5.40 -6.33
N PHE A 33 -15.48 4.87 -7.04
CA PHE A 33 -14.07 5.22 -6.84
C PHE A 33 -13.55 6.32 -7.77
N LYS A 34 -14.34 6.75 -8.78
CA LYS A 34 -13.87 7.68 -9.83
C LYS A 34 -13.31 9.00 -9.30
N LYS A 35 -13.74 9.42 -8.12
CA LYS A 35 -13.31 10.66 -7.47
C LYS A 35 -12.62 10.43 -6.13
N THR A 36 -12.08 9.22 -5.93
CA THR A 36 -11.47 8.78 -4.67
C THR A 36 -10.01 8.47 -4.91
N HIS A 37 -9.12 9.02 -4.09
CA HIS A 37 -7.73 8.60 -4.07
C HIS A 37 -7.61 7.22 -3.44
N ILE A 38 -6.76 6.36 -4.00
CA ILE A 38 -6.54 5.01 -3.45
C ILE A 38 -5.04 4.81 -3.28
N LEU A 39 -4.63 4.44 -2.08
CA LEU A 39 -3.27 4.01 -1.76
C LEU A 39 -3.35 2.57 -1.24
N VAL A 40 -2.74 1.64 -1.96
CA VAL A 40 -2.85 0.22 -1.65
C VAL A 40 -1.48 -0.44 -1.59
N GLU A 41 -1.22 -1.22 -0.53
CA GLU A 41 -0.06 -2.09 -0.45
C GLU A 41 -0.28 -3.34 -1.32
N LEU A 42 0.77 -3.79 -2.01
CA LEU A 42 0.68 -4.88 -2.98
C LEU A 42 1.23 -6.17 -2.36
N HIS A 43 0.34 -7.12 -2.15
CA HIS A 43 0.69 -8.42 -1.57
C HIS A 43 0.80 -9.52 -2.64
N GLU A 44 1.71 -9.34 -3.61
CA GLU A 44 1.98 -10.34 -4.67
C GLU A 44 2.32 -11.73 -4.13
N MET A 45 2.81 -11.82 -2.90
CA MET A 45 3.11 -13.09 -2.25
C MET A 45 1.85 -13.88 -1.87
N TYR A 46 0.72 -13.21 -1.68
CA TYR A 46 -0.57 -13.83 -1.35
C TYR A 46 -1.51 -13.88 -2.56
N GLU A 47 -1.49 -12.87 -3.40
CA GLU A 47 -2.30 -12.79 -4.61
C GLU A 47 -1.43 -12.41 -5.81
N ILE A 48 -0.94 -13.44 -6.51
CA ILE A 48 -0.07 -13.29 -7.68
C ILE A 48 -0.80 -12.54 -8.79
N GLY A 49 -0.16 -11.47 -9.29
CA GLY A 49 -0.71 -10.63 -10.35
C GLY A 49 -1.63 -9.51 -9.85
N CYS A 50 -1.75 -9.30 -8.53
CA CYS A 50 -2.59 -8.26 -7.95
C CYS A 50 -2.25 -6.86 -8.49
N THR A 51 -0.97 -6.57 -8.70
CA THR A 51 -0.48 -5.30 -9.26
C THR A 51 -1.10 -5.02 -10.62
N GLU A 52 -0.99 -5.98 -11.54
CA GLU A 52 -1.49 -5.81 -12.91
C GLU A 52 -3.02 -5.80 -12.96
N ILE A 53 -3.68 -6.58 -12.12
CA ILE A 53 -5.14 -6.57 -12.00
C ILE A 53 -5.64 -5.19 -11.57
N LEU A 54 -5.03 -4.62 -10.53
CA LEU A 54 -5.40 -3.29 -10.03
C LEU A 54 -5.08 -2.19 -11.03
N LYS A 55 -3.89 -2.20 -11.65
CA LYS A 55 -3.54 -1.26 -12.73
C LYS A 55 -4.55 -1.29 -13.86
N ASN A 56 -4.89 -2.46 -14.37
CA ASN A 56 -5.85 -2.61 -15.48
C ASN A 56 -7.25 -2.14 -15.07
N ARG A 57 -7.68 -2.44 -13.84
CA ARG A 57 -9.00 -2.05 -13.33
C ARG A 57 -9.18 -0.54 -13.25
N PHE A 58 -8.15 0.19 -12.83
CA PHE A 58 -8.22 1.63 -12.60
C PHE A 58 -7.61 2.49 -13.71
N ALA A 59 -7.00 1.90 -14.74
CA ALA A 59 -6.31 2.62 -15.82
C ALA A 59 -7.16 3.70 -16.51
N SER A 60 -8.47 3.46 -16.68
CA SER A 60 -9.37 4.40 -17.36
C SER A 60 -9.82 5.58 -16.48
N SER A 61 -9.73 5.44 -15.16
CA SER A 61 -10.31 6.40 -14.19
C SER A 61 -9.27 7.09 -13.31
N HIS A 62 -8.04 6.56 -13.25
CA HIS A 62 -7.00 7.06 -12.36
C HIS A 62 -5.65 7.18 -13.06
N GLN A 63 -4.85 8.14 -12.63
CA GLN A 63 -3.41 8.16 -12.86
C GLN A 63 -2.75 7.26 -11.82
N ILE A 64 -1.98 6.27 -12.25
CA ILE A 64 -1.41 5.25 -11.40
C ILE A 64 0.09 5.46 -11.24
N SER A 65 0.56 5.51 -10.01
CA SER A 65 1.98 5.59 -9.64
C SER A 65 2.35 4.42 -8.75
N GLU A 66 3.40 3.69 -9.11
CA GLU A 66 3.94 2.62 -8.28
C GLU A 66 5.05 3.17 -7.39
N ILE A 67 4.94 2.94 -6.10
CA ILE A 67 5.92 3.31 -5.07
C ILE A 67 6.62 2.03 -4.66
N LYS A 68 7.91 1.95 -4.93
CA LYS A 68 8.69 0.77 -4.58
C LYS A 68 9.03 0.76 -3.10
N GLY A 69 8.80 -0.38 -2.48
CA GLY A 69 9.24 -0.64 -1.12
C GLY A 69 10.76 -0.65 -1.01
N GLN A 70 11.27 -0.31 0.14
CA GLN A 70 12.70 -0.29 0.44
C GLN A 70 12.98 -1.11 1.70
N SER A 71 14.06 -1.88 1.66
CA SER A 71 14.56 -2.57 2.85
C SER A 71 14.98 -1.58 3.92
N ARG A 72 14.75 -1.94 5.17
CA ARG A 72 15.18 -1.13 6.33
C ARG A 72 16.70 -1.00 6.36
N LYS A 73 17.15 0.20 6.72
CA LYS A 73 18.55 0.53 6.93
C LYS A 73 18.75 0.94 8.39
N LEU A 74 20.00 0.94 8.84
CA LEU A 74 20.30 1.34 10.21
C LEU A 74 19.93 2.80 10.49
N GLU A 75 19.97 3.66 9.46
CA GLU A 75 19.58 5.08 9.54
C GLU A 75 18.07 5.25 9.82
N ASP A 76 17.26 4.22 9.55
CA ASP A 76 15.82 4.21 9.85
C ASP A 76 15.54 3.94 11.34
N TRP A 77 16.57 3.64 12.13
CA TRP A 77 16.44 3.36 13.55
C TRP A 77 15.93 4.60 14.30
N PRO A 78 14.89 4.48 15.15
CA PRO A 78 14.32 5.63 15.84
C PRO A 78 15.33 6.33 16.75
N ASN A 79 15.46 7.64 16.62
CA ASN A 79 16.37 8.45 17.44
C ASN A 79 16.13 8.30 18.95
N GLN A 80 14.86 8.11 19.35
CA GLN A 80 14.47 7.89 20.75
C GLN A 80 15.06 6.60 21.34
N LEU A 81 15.41 5.65 20.48
CA LEU A 81 15.99 4.36 20.85
C LEU A 81 17.49 4.27 20.55
N SER A 82 18.13 5.39 20.27
CA SER A 82 19.55 5.45 19.86
C SER A 82 20.51 4.81 20.88
N LEU A 83 20.19 4.83 22.18
CA LEU A 83 20.98 4.17 23.23
C LEU A 83 21.07 2.66 23.05
N LEU A 84 20.07 2.03 22.44
CA LEU A 84 20.08 0.59 22.17
C LEU A 84 21.16 0.21 21.16
N THR A 85 21.58 1.15 20.29
CA THR A 85 22.64 0.91 19.31
C THR A 85 24.00 0.63 19.97
N LEU A 86 24.17 1.04 21.25
CA LEU A 86 25.38 0.78 22.03
C LEU A 86 25.44 -0.66 22.57
N PHE A 87 24.29 -1.31 22.72
CA PHE A 87 24.17 -2.62 23.38
C PHE A 87 23.91 -3.76 22.41
N PHE A 88 23.42 -3.47 21.20
CA PHE A 88 23.04 -4.50 20.23
C PHE A 88 23.84 -4.39 18.93
N PRO A 89 24.25 -5.53 18.33
CA PRO A 89 24.85 -5.54 16.99
C PRO A 89 23.90 -5.00 15.92
N LYS A 90 24.43 -4.39 14.86
CA LYS A 90 23.64 -3.88 13.70
C LYS A 90 22.63 -4.88 13.18
N LYS A 91 23.03 -6.15 13.04
CA LYS A 91 22.16 -7.24 12.55
C LYS A 91 20.93 -7.44 13.44
N THR A 92 21.09 -7.33 14.75
CA THR A 92 19.99 -7.45 15.72
C THR A 92 19.05 -6.26 15.62
N LEU A 93 19.59 -5.05 15.48
CA LEU A 93 18.78 -3.82 15.31
C LEU A 93 17.96 -3.87 14.02
N LEU A 94 18.56 -4.30 12.91
CA LEU A 94 17.86 -4.48 11.63
C LEU A 94 16.77 -5.55 11.76
N HIS A 95 17.03 -6.64 12.48
CA HIS A 95 16.05 -7.67 12.73
C HIS A 95 14.84 -7.17 13.56
N PHE A 96 15.04 -6.27 14.51
CA PHE A 96 13.96 -5.64 15.26
C PHE A 96 13.06 -4.72 14.39
N MET A 97 13.59 -4.21 13.28
CA MET A 97 12.84 -3.41 12.30
C MET A 97 12.24 -4.25 11.17
N ASP A 98 12.54 -5.56 11.14
CA ASP A 98 12.07 -6.47 10.09
C ASP A 98 10.61 -6.83 10.33
N GLU A 99 9.79 -6.69 9.30
CA GLU A 99 8.38 -7.05 9.32
C GLU A 99 8.15 -8.55 9.07
N GLY A 100 9.24 -9.33 8.92
CA GLY A 100 9.16 -10.78 8.61
C GLY A 100 8.67 -11.09 7.20
N ARG A 101 8.70 -10.10 6.30
CA ARG A 101 8.27 -10.26 4.90
C ARG A 101 9.43 -10.71 4.02
N PRO A 102 9.20 -11.51 2.97
CA PRO A 102 10.27 -12.04 2.11
C PRO A 102 10.96 -10.93 1.30
N TYR A 103 10.29 -9.82 1.05
CA TYR A 103 10.80 -8.64 0.34
C TYR A 103 9.97 -7.40 0.72
N PRO A 104 10.50 -6.18 0.50
CA PRO A 104 9.75 -4.95 0.72
C PRO A 104 8.52 -4.90 -0.17
N MET A 105 7.35 -4.57 0.39
CA MET A 105 6.11 -4.44 -0.34
C MET A 105 6.09 -3.15 -1.15
N ASN A 106 5.60 -3.24 -2.38
CA ASN A 106 5.33 -2.07 -3.21
C ASN A 106 3.94 -1.53 -2.89
N TRP A 107 3.72 -0.28 -3.24
CA TRP A 107 2.43 0.38 -3.11
C TRP A 107 1.97 0.92 -4.47
N LEU A 108 0.66 0.92 -4.72
CA LEU A 108 0.06 1.70 -5.79
C LEU A 108 -0.64 2.91 -5.21
N TYR A 109 -0.30 4.08 -5.74
CA TYR A 109 -1.08 5.29 -5.56
C TYR A 109 -1.88 5.58 -6.83
N MET A 110 -3.20 5.60 -6.69
CA MET A 110 -4.14 5.83 -7.76
C MET A 110 -4.86 7.16 -7.51
N LYS A 111 -4.48 8.18 -8.30
CA LYS A 111 -5.05 9.52 -8.25
C LYS A 111 -6.21 9.60 -9.25
N PRO A 112 -7.42 10.03 -8.87
CA PRO A 112 -8.52 10.17 -9.81
C PRO A 112 -8.21 11.19 -10.92
N ASN A 113 -8.64 10.89 -12.15
CA ASN A 113 -8.44 11.78 -13.32
C ASN A 113 -9.27 13.07 -13.22
N SER A 114 -10.39 13.02 -12.51
CA SER A 114 -11.26 14.16 -12.26
C SER A 114 -11.67 14.20 -10.79
N LEU A 115 -11.43 15.30 -10.17
CA LEU A 115 -11.98 15.67 -8.87
C LEU A 115 -13.16 16.61 -9.07
#